data_68a865e55e7f68892c2709ec658b2316
#
_entry.id   68a865e55e7f68892c2709ec658b2316
#
_cell.length_a   1.000
_cell.length_b   1.000
_cell.length_c   1.000
_cell.angle_alpha   90.00
_cell.angle_beta   90.00
_cell.angle_gamma   90.00
#
_symmetry.space_group_name_H-M   'P 1'
#
loop_
_entity.id
_entity.type
_entity.pdbx_description
1 polymer ?
#
loop_
_entity_poly.entity_id
_entity_poly.type
_entity_poly.pdbx_seq_one_letter_code
_entity_poly.pdbx_strand_id
1 'polypeptide(L)'
;MPSNLVPQEPCLDVERGIAAMGSPSALRLVLQVAYTSLQQDPPVIAQALAAGDIQPAGKRLHGIKGYLPLFASEALAHGISLLERRCSTEPADTLIAEFRELRPSLAQLLSQISSYLALESLPRQTIADER
;
A
#
# COMPACT_ATOMS: atom_id res chain seq x y z
N MET A 1 7.42 25.42 3.81
CA MET A 1 7.83 24.82 4.56
C MET A 1 7.15 24.29 5.72
N PRO A 2 6.24 24.79 6.09
CA PRO A 2 5.56 24.22 7.17
C PRO A 2 5.21 22.79 7.03
N SER A 3 4.91 22.34 5.86
CA SER A 3 4.55 20.94 5.72
C SER A 3 5.70 20.02 6.07
N ASN A 4 6.93 20.52 6.01
CA ASN A 4 8.05 19.70 6.42
C ASN A 4 8.12 19.53 7.90
N LEU A 5 7.51 20.42 8.63
CA LEU A 5 7.53 20.36 10.07
C LEU A 5 6.40 19.56 10.66
N VAL A 6 5.37 19.29 9.86
CA VAL A 6 4.22 18.52 10.31
C VAL A 6 4.52 17.05 10.13
N PRO A 7 4.44 16.25 11.20
CA PRO A 7 4.68 14.81 11.04
C PRO A 7 3.69 14.21 10.07
N GLN A 8 4.21 13.39 9.18
CA GLN A 8 3.35 12.69 8.24
C GLN A 8 2.81 11.46 8.91
N GLU A 9 1.54 11.21 8.70
CA GLU A 9 0.98 9.96 9.16
C GLU A 9 1.64 8.80 8.47
N PRO A 10 2.00 7.75 9.21
CA PRO A 10 2.54 6.57 8.54
C PRO A 10 1.47 5.94 7.65
N CYS A 11 1.91 5.41 6.53
CA CYS A 11 1.01 4.72 5.64
C CYS A 11 0.63 3.33 6.16
N LEU A 12 1.51 2.71 6.94
CA LEU A 12 1.24 1.41 7.56
C LEU A 12 0.76 1.62 8.98
N ASP A 13 -0.41 1.08 9.30
CA ASP A 13 -0.99 1.16 10.63
C ASP A 13 -0.97 -0.25 11.22
N VAL A 14 0.07 -0.54 12.00
CA VAL A 14 0.28 -1.88 12.53
C VAL A 14 -0.83 -2.29 13.50
N GLU A 15 -1.25 -1.37 14.36
CA GLU A 15 -2.29 -1.71 15.32
C GLU A 15 -3.60 -2.06 14.64
N ARG A 16 -3.94 -1.29 13.62
CA ARG A 16 -5.13 -1.57 12.84
C ARG A 16 -5.01 -2.92 12.15
N GLY A 17 -3.83 -3.21 11.62
CA GLY A 17 -3.60 -4.49 10.96
C GLY A 17 -3.74 -5.66 11.89
N ILE A 18 -3.20 -5.54 13.09
CA ILE A 18 -3.31 -6.61 14.07
C ILE A 18 -4.77 -6.82 14.47
N ALA A 19 -5.49 -5.71 14.68
CA ALA A 19 -6.91 -5.82 15.04
C ALA A 19 -7.71 -6.49 13.93
N ALA A 20 -7.40 -6.14 12.68
CA ALA A 20 -8.12 -6.70 11.55
C ALA A 20 -7.82 -8.18 11.34
N MET A 21 -6.55 -8.55 11.54
CA MET A 21 -6.12 -9.91 11.23
C MET A 21 -6.19 -10.86 12.42
N GLY A 22 -6.28 -10.32 13.63
CA GLY A 22 -6.41 -11.12 14.83
C GLY A 22 -5.13 -11.37 15.58
N SER A 23 -3.98 -11.23 14.95
CA SER A 23 -2.70 -11.46 15.62
C SER A 23 -1.58 -10.85 14.80
N PRO A 24 -0.42 -10.59 15.44
CA PRO A 24 0.76 -10.13 14.69
C PRO A 24 1.21 -11.13 13.65
N SER A 25 1.12 -12.43 13.94
CA SER A 25 1.53 -13.45 12.98
C SER A 25 0.67 -13.42 11.72
N ALA A 26 -0.63 -13.28 11.89
CA ALA A 26 -1.52 -13.21 10.75
C ALA A 26 -1.26 -11.94 9.94
N LEU A 27 -0.99 -10.83 10.63
CA LEU A 27 -0.65 -9.61 9.92
C LEU A 27 0.61 -9.79 9.10
N ARG A 28 1.63 -10.44 9.64
CA ARG A 28 2.86 -10.66 8.88
C ARG A 28 2.59 -11.41 7.59
N LEU A 29 1.73 -12.41 7.64
CA LEU A 29 1.44 -13.18 6.44
C LEU A 29 0.78 -12.32 5.37
N VAL A 30 -0.21 -11.52 5.76
CA VAL A 30 -0.87 -10.69 4.76
C VAL A 30 0.05 -9.59 4.24
N LEU A 31 0.94 -9.08 5.10
CA LEU A 31 1.89 -8.08 4.65
C LEU A 31 2.89 -8.64 3.66
N GLN A 32 3.28 -9.90 3.81
CA GLN A 32 4.19 -10.52 2.84
C GLN A 32 3.55 -10.61 1.46
N VAL A 33 2.29 -10.98 1.42
CA VAL A 33 1.56 -11.03 0.15
C VAL A 33 1.40 -9.63 -0.43
N ALA A 34 1.01 -8.68 0.42
CA ALA A 34 0.84 -7.30 -0.04
C ALA A 34 2.14 -6.70 -0.54
N TYR A 35 3.25 -7.05 0.08
CA TYR A 35 4.54 -6.52 -0.33
C TYR A 35 4.83 -6.88 -1.79
N THR A 36 4.61 -8.13 -2.15
CA THR A 36 4.82 -8.56 -3.53
C THR A 36 3.93 -7.80 -4.50
N SER A 37 2.65 -7.67 -4.15
CA SER A 37 1.70 -6.96 -4.99
C SER A 37 2.10 -5.49 -5.13
N LEU A 38 2.49 -4.85 -4.03
CA LEU A 38 2.84 -3.44 -4.06
C LEU A 38 4.15 -3.17 -4.78
N GLN A 39 4.99 -4.18 -4.93
CA GLN A 39 6.17 -4.04 -5.78
C GLN A 39 5.81 -4.15 -7.25
N GLN A 40 4.93 -5.05 -7.59
CA GLN A 40 4.66 -5.38 -8.98
C GLN A 40 3.61 -4.51 -9.63
N ASP A 41 2.56 -4.16 -8.89
CA ASP A 41 1.40 -3.56 -9.50
C ASP A 41 1.56 -2.09 -9.89
N PRO A 42 2.18 -1.23 -9.08
CA PRO A 42 2.21 0.18 -9.45
C PRO A 42 2.87 0.47 -10.79
N PRO A 43 4.01 -0.12 -11.15
CA PRO A 43 4.53 0.15 -12.49
C PRO A 43 3.63 -0.40 -13.60
N VAL A 44 2.97 -1.52 -13.37
CA VAL A 44 2.05 -2.06 -14.37
C VAL A 44 0.85 -1.14 -14.54
N ILE A 45 0.32 -0.62 -13.43
CA ILE A 45 -0.77 0.34 -13.49
C ILE A 45 -0.35 1.58 -14.29
N ALA A 46 0.84 2.11 -13.97
CA ALA A 46 1.31 3.31 -14.65
C ALA A 46 1.45 3.08 -16.16
N GLN A 47 2.00 1.92 -16.54
CA GLN A 47 2.17 1.61 -17.95
C GLN A 47 0.82 1.44 -18.66
N ALA A 48 -0.11 0.78 -18.02
CA ALA A 48 -1.42 0.57 -18.62
C ALA A 48 -2.13 1.89 -18.83
N LEU A 49 -2.10 2.77 -17.83
CA LEU A 49 -2.74 4.08 -17.98
C LEU A 49 -2.06 4.90 -19.06
N ALA A 50 -0.74 4.86 -19.15
CA ALA A 50 -0.03 5.61 -20.18
C ALA A 50 -0.38 5.10 -21.58
N ALA A 51 -0.68 3.83 -21.72
CA ALA A 51 -1.09 3.25 -22.98
C ALA A 51 -2.58 3.43 -23.28
N GLY A 52 -3.32 4.02 -22.34
CA GLY A 52 -4.76 4.16 -22.50
C GLY A 52 -5.56 2.92 -22.16
N ASP A 53 -4.91 1.90 -21.59
CA ASP A 53 -5.55 0.65 -21.22
C ASP A 53 -6.09 0.74 -19.80
N ILE A 54 -7.24 1.36 -19.66
CA ILE A 54 -7.79 1.64 -18.34
C ILE A 54 -8.25 0.36 -17.65
N GLN A 55 -8.78 -0.59 -18.39
CA GLN A 55 -9.35 -1.79 -17.79
C GLN A 55 -8.32 -2.62 -17.02
N PRO A 56 -7.13 -2.92 -17.59
CA PRO A 56 -6.13 -3.65 -16.81
C PRO A 56 -5.65 -2.86 -15.58
N ALA A 57 -5.53 -1.53 -15.72
CA ALA A 57 -5.15 -0.71 -14.58
C ALA A 57 -6.19 -0.80 -13.49
N GLY A 58 -7.46 -0.72 -13.85
CA GLY A 58 -8.55 -0.82 -12.88
C GLY A 58 -8.57 -2.15 -12.15
N LYS A 59 -8.25 -3.24 -12.84
CA LYS A 59 -8.19 -4.55 -12.22
C LYS A 59 -7.11 -4.61 -11.15
N ARG A 60 -5.95 -4.06 -11.44
CA ARG A 60 -4.87 -4.04 -10.46
C ARG A 60 -5.20 -3.17 -9.27
N LEU A 61 -5.81 -2.01 -9.53
CA LEU A 61 -6.26 -1.15 -8.46
C LEU A 61 -7.30 -1.84 -7.59
N HIS A 62 -8.18 -2.61 -8.20
CA HIS A 62 -9.18 -3.35 -7.45
C HIS A 62 -8.53 -4.33 -6.47
N GLY A 63 -7.48 -5.00 -6.92
CA GLY A 63 -6.75 -5.92 -6.05
C GLY A 63 -6.11 -5.20 -4.88
N ILE A 64 -5.46 -4.06 -5.14
CA ILE A 64 -4.84 -3.28 -4.07
C ILE A 64 -5.90 -2.76 -3.11
N LYS A 65 -7.00 -2.28 -3.63
CA LYS A 65 -8.09 -1.78 -2.81
C LYS A 65 -8.61 -2.84 -1.85
N GLY A 66 -8.50 -4.09 -2.24
CA GLY A 66 -9.03 -5.18 -1.43
C GLY A 66 -8.32 -5.36 -0.10
N TYR A 67 -7.02 -5.08 -0.04
CA TYR A 67 -6.29 -5.32 1.21
C TYR A 67 -5.87 -4.05 1.94
N LEU A 68 -5.81 -2.90 1.27
CA LEU A 68 -5.33 -1.69 1.93
C LEU A 68 -6.10 -1.32 3.19
N PRO A 69 -7.44 -1.42 3.20
CA PRO A 69 -8.16 -1.01 4.42
C PRO A 69 -7.80 -1.83 5.66
N LEU A 70 -7.18 -2.98 5.48
CA LEU A 70 -6.82 -3.81 6.61
C LEU A 70 -5.68 -3.21 7.43
N PHE A 71 -4.74 -2.52 6.77
CA PHE A 71 -3.56 -2.07 7.49
C PHE A 71 -2.99 -0.74 7.00
N ALA A 72 -3.52 -0.16 5.94
CA ALA A 72 -3.00 1.10 5.44
C ALA A 72 -3.77 2.27 6.04
N SER A 73 -3.16 3.46 5.97
CA SER A 73 -3.84 4.66 6.44
C SER A 73 -5.15 4.84 5.67
N GLU A 74 -6.11 5.46 6.34
CA GLU A 74 -7.41 5.69 5.71
C GLU A 74 -7.29 6.55 4.47
N ALA A 75 -6.40 7.55 4.52
CA ALA A 75 -6.24 8.44 3.39
C ALA A 75 -5.77 7.68 2.16
N LEU A 76 -4.78 6.80 2.33
CA LEU A 76 -4.27 6.05 1.19
C LEU A 76 -5.30 5.04 0.69
N ALA A 77 -5.95 4.32 1.61
CA ALA A 77 -6.96 3.35 1.21
C ALA A 77 -8.10 4.03 0.46
N HIS A 78 -8.53 5.19 0.95
CA HIS A 78 -9.59 5.95 0.30
C HIS A 78 -9.16 6.43 -1.07
N GLY A 79 -7.93 6.94 -1.18
CA GLY A 79 -7.42 7.43 -2.46
C GLY A 79 -7.40 6.35 -3.52
N ILE A 80 -6.95 5.15 -3.18
CA ILE A 80 -6.93 4.04 -4.12
C ILE A 80 -8.35 3.61 -4.48
N SER A 81 -9.22 3.54 -3.49
CA SER A 81 -10.60 3.15 -3.76
C SER A 81 -11.29 4.13 -4.70
N LEU A 82 -11.06 5.42 -4.48
CA LEU A 82 -11.64 6.44 -5.33
C LEU A 82 -11.07 6.36 -6.75
N LEU A 83 -9.76 6.17 -6.87
CA LEU A 83 -9.14 6.07 -8.18
C LEU A 83 -9.69 4.87 -8.95
N GLU A 84 -9.83 3.75 -8.27
CA GLU A 84 -10.35 2.55 -8.93
C GLU A 84 -11.76 2.80 -9.46
N ARG A 85 -12.58 3.47 -8.67
CA ARG A 85 -13.94 3.78 -9.09
C ARG A 85 -13.95 4.73 -10.26
N ARG A 86 -13.03 5.69 -10.28
CA ARG A 86 -12.97 6.67 -11.35
C ARG A 86 -12.48 6.09 -12.66
N CYS A 87 -11.91 4.90 -12.64
CA CYS A 87 -11.51 4.23 -13.89
C CYS A 87 -12.68 4.00 -14.83
N SER A 88 -13.91 3.96 -14.34
CA SER A 88 -15.06 3.75 -15.21
C SER A 88 -15.67 5.05 -15.72
N THR A 89 -15.19 6.21 -15.27
CA THR A 89 -15.80 7.47 -15.67
C THR A 89 -14.81 8.49 -16.22
N GLU A 90 -13.51 8.39 -15.89
CA GLU A 90 -12.56 9.42 -16.23
C GLU A 90 -11.64 8.99 -17.36
N PRO A 91 -11.13 9.95 -18.15
CA PRO A 91 -10.17 9.59 -19.20
C PRO A 91 -8.81 9.25 -18.61
N ALA A 92 -8.00 8.59 -19.43
CA ALA A 92 -6.68 8.13 -19.00
C ALA A 92 -5.81 9.27 -18.47
N ASP A 93 -5.86 10.43 -19.11
CA ASP A 93 -5.02 11.55 -18.67
C ASP A 93 -5.30 11.95 -17.22
N THR A 94 -6.56 11.99 -16.86
CA THR A 94 -6.95 12.31 -15.49
C THR A 94 -6.45 11.25 -14.52
N LEU A 95 -6.63 9.99 -14.92
CA LEU A 95 -6.21 8.88 -14.06
C LEU A 95 -4.71 8.85 -13.88
N ILE A 96 -3.96 9.18 -14.93
CA ILE A 96 -2.50 9.25 -14.85
C ILE A 96 -2.08 10.27 -13.79
N ALA A 97 -2.69 11.45 -13.85
CA ALA A 97 -2.34 12.51 -12.90
C ALA A 97 -2.68 12.09 -11.47
N GLU A 98 -3.84 11.49 -11.27
CA GLU A 98 -4.24 11.07 -9.93
C GLU A 98 -3.39 9.95 -9.40
N PHE A 99 -3.05 8.98 -10.24
CA PHE A 99 -2.20 7.89 -9.80
C PHE A 99 -0.79 8.39 -9.47
N ARG A 100 -0.31 9.35 -10.25
CA ARG A 100 1.02 9.92 -9.98
C ARG A 100 1.06 10.51 -8.58
N GLU A 101 -0.02 11.11 -8.12
CA GLU A 101 -0.05 11.67 -6.78
C GLU A 101 -0.09 10.63 -5.68
N LEU A 102 -0.64 9.46 -5.96
CA LEU A 102 -0.71 8.39 -4.97
C LEU A 102 0.54 7.53 -4.89
N ARG A 103 1.35 7.52 -5.95
CA ARG A 103 2.50 6.63 -6.00
C ARG A 103 3.49 6.83 -4.86
N PRO A 104 3.82 8.07 -4.46
CA PRO A 104 4.75 8.20 -3.33
C PRO A 104 4.24 7.57 -2.05
N SER A 105 2.93 7.64 -1.80
CA SER A 105 2.37 7.00 -0.62
C SER A 105 2.42 5.48 -0.72
N LEU A 106 2.20 4.93 -1.90
CA LEU A 106 2.33 3.50 -2.09
C LEU A 106 3.77 3.06 -1.87
N ALA A 107 4.73 3.84 -2.35
CA ALA A 107 6.15 3.53 -2.15
C ALA A 107 6.51 3.61 -0.66
N GLN A 108 5.95 4.59 0.04
CA GLN A 108 6.19 4.72 1.46
C GLN A 108 5.61 3.54 2.23
N LEU A 109 4.40 3.13 1.87
CA LEU A 109 3.79 1.95 2.48
C LEU A 109 4.66 0.72 2.27
N LEU A 110 5.14 0.54 1.05
CA LEU A 110 6.00 -0.61 0.74
C LEU A 110 7.25 -0.60 1.61
N SER A 111 7.88 0.56 1.75
CA SER A 111 9.06 0.70 2.58
C SER A 111 8.75 0.40 4.05
N GLN A 112 7.62 0.87 4.54
CA GLN A 112 7.24 0.64 5.93
C GLN A 112 6.92 -0.84 6.18
N ILE A 113 6.28 -1.50 5.23
CA ILE A 113 6.05 -2.93 5.35
C ILE A 113 7.37 -3.67 5.40
N SER A 114 8.29 -3.32 4.53
CA SER A 114 9.61 -3.97 4.51
C SER A 114 10.31 -3.82 5.85
N SER A 115 10.30 -2.61 6.40
CA SER A 115 10.94 -2.37 7.69
C SER A 115 10.27 -3.15 8.80
N TYR A 116 8.96 -3.19 8.80
CA TYR A 116 8.24 -3.93 9.84
C TYR A 116 8.56 -5.43 9.78
N LEU A 117 8.56 -5.98 8.58
CA LEU A 117 8.84 -7.40 8.42
C LEU A 117 10.27 -7.72 8.84
N ALA A 118 11.21 -6.84 8.54
CA ALA A 118 12.60 -7.05 8.92
C ALA A 118 12.76 -7.01 10.44
N LEU A 119 12.10 -6.07 11.09
CA LEU A 119 12.17 -5.97 12.53
C LEU A 119 11.61 -7.21 13.22
N GLU A 120 10.49 -7.68 12.71
CA GLU A 120 9.84 -8.84 13.31
C GLU A 120 10.69 -10.09 13.21
N SER A 121 11.53 -10.18 12.20
CA SER A 121 12.26 -11.41 11.98
C SER A 121 13.65 -11.40 12.61
N LEU A 122 14.10 -10.27 13.18
CA LEU A 122 15.46 -10.20 13.70
C LEU A 122 15.60 -10.30 15.20
N PRO A 123 15.15 -9.32 15.95
CA PRO A 123 15.60 -9.21 17.33
C PRO A 123 15.13 -10.30 18.23
N ARG A 124 13.92 -10.75 18.03
CA ARG A 124 13.36 -11.69 18.96
C ARG A 124 14.03 -13.02 18.92
N GLN A 125 14.43 -13.45 17.74
CA GLN A 125 15.13 -14.70 17.63
C GLN A 125 16.45 -14.65 18.33
N THR A 126 17.15 -13.56 18.16
CA THR A 126 18.44 -13.41 18.79
C THR A 126 18.31 -13.44 20.29
N ILE A 127 17.35 -12.75 20.81
CA ILE A 127 17.16 -12.67 22.24
C ILE A 127 16.78 -14.02 22.81
N ALA A 128 15.90 -14.71 22.13
CA ALA A 128 15.45 -15.99 22.60
C ALA A 128 16.63 -16.98 22.66
N ASP A 129 17.51 -16.88 21.70
CA ASP A 129 18.62 -17.81 21.65
C ASP A 129 19.60 -17.58 22.77
N GLU A 130 19.65 -16.40 23.29
CA GLU A 130 20.60 -16.11 24.33
C GLU A 130 20.20 -16.62 25.66
N ARG A 131 18.98 -17.02 25.79
CA ARG A 131 18.59 -17.63 27.03
C ARG A 131 18.72 -19.08 26.98
#